data_531e635bee9d3069286bb231f347d00a
#
_entry.id   531e635bee9d3069286bb231f347d00a
#
_cell.length_a   1.000
_cell.length_b   1.000
_cell.length_c   1.000
_cell.angle_alpha   90.00
_cell.angle_beta   90.00
_cell.angle_gamma   90.00
#
_symmetry.space_group_name_H-M   'P 1'
#
loop_
_entity.id
_entity.type
_entity.pdbx_description
1 polymer ?
#
loop_
_entity_poly.entity_id
_entity_poly.type
_entity_poly.pdbx_seq_one_letter_code
_entity_poly.pdbx_strand_id
1 'polypeptide(L)'
;AYSGSSIGAIISTSHASGVKAKEQLKIFSSKEIRQVLKFNFFRNGLLKIDSTNKIIKELLPIENIEDISKPLWISAYDLKKKELHYFNSGNTLTLCLASSALFPVFKPISYNGMYLIDGGLFDNIPIKPLENKGYDIYAIDLFAKSNEHKSKKFNPIKSIKKSLFKQLHSNHKYSLENTNYYLG
;
A
#
# COMPACT_ATOMS: atom_id res chain seq x y z
N ALA A 1 -11.43 -12.71 0.69
CA ALA A 1 -10.78 -11.77 1.60
C ALA A 1 -9.54 -11.18 0.93
N TYR A 2 -9.13 -9.99 1.35
CA TYR A 2 -7.97 -9.28 0.82
C TYR A 2 -7.15 -8.70 1.96
N SER A 3 -5.84 -8.60 1.73
CA SER A 3 -4.94 -7.87 2.60
C SER A 3 -3.87 -7.19 1.75
N GLY A 4 -3.51 -5.95 2.08
CA GLY A 4 -2.58 -5.19 1.25
C GLY A 4 -1.75 -4.20 2.04
N SER A 5 -0.56 -3.92 1.49
CA SER A 5 0.37 -2.90 1.98
C SER A 5 0.76 -1.96 0.84
N SER A 6 0.94 -0.69 1.14
CA SER A 6 1.39 0.31 0.16
C SER A 6 0.50 0.33 -1.11
N ILE A 7 1.09 0.23 -2.30
CA ILE A 7 0.32 0.11 -3.56
C ILE A 7 -0.60 -1.11 -3.56
N GLY A 8 -0.22 -2.19 -2.87
CA GLY A 8 -1.06 -3.38 -2.70
C GLY A 8 -2.32 -3.09 -1.89
N ALA A 9 -2.27 -2.15 -0.93
CA ALA A 9 -3.47 -1.70 -0.21
C ALA A 9 -4.45 -0.99 -1.15
N ILE A 10 -3.96 -0.12 -2.03
CA ILE A 10 -4.81 0.59 -3.01
C ILE A 10 -5.44 -0.40 -4.00
N ILE A 11 -4.64 -1.33 -4.55
CA ILE A 11 -5.12 -2.32 -5.53
C ILE A 11 -6.14 -3.27 -4.90
N SER A 12 -5.84 -3.81 -3.71
CA SER A 12 -6.73 -4.75 -3.01
C SER A 12 -8.03 -4.08 -2.58
N THR A 13 -7.97 -2.84 -2.08
CA THR A 13 -9.15 -2.04 -1.72
C THR A 13 -10.03 -1.76 -2.92
N SER A 14 -9.44 -1.29 -4.02
CA SER A 14 -10.13 -1.04 -5.29
C SER A 14 -10.85 -2.30 -5.78
N HIS A 15 -10.15 -3.44 -5.76
CA HIS A 15 -10.72 -4.72 -6.20
C HIS A 15 -11.81 -5.24 -5.26
N ALA A 16 -11.61 -5.14 -3.95
CA ALA A 16 -12.60 -5.51 -2.95
C ALA A 16 -13.88 -4.66 -3.06
N SER A 17 -13.74 -3.39 -3.46
CA SER A 17 -14.83 -2.45 -3.73
C SER A 17 -15.53 -2.70 -5.08
N GLY A 18 -15.15 -3.72 -5.85
CA GLY A 18 -15.81 -4.12 -7.09
C GLY A 18 -15.20 -3.55 -8.38
N VAL A 19 -14.13 -2.75 -8.29
CA VAL A 19 -13.44 -2.21 -9.48
C VAL A 19 -12.64 -3.34 -10.17
N LYS A 20 -12.98 -3.64 -11.41
CA LYS A 20 -12.35 -4.74 -12.15
C LYS A 20 -10.89 -4.45 -12.48
N ALA A 21 -10.06 -5.48 -12.58
CA ALA A 21 -8.63 -5.34 -12.87
C ALA A 21 -8.33 -4.53 -14.15
N LYS A 22 -9.15 -4.69 -15.21
CA LYS A 22 -9.03 -3.91 -16.47
C LYS A 22 -9.28 -2.42 -16.24
N GLU A 23 -10.24 -2.08 -15.39
CA GLU A 23 -10.58 -0.69 -15.03
C GLU A 23 -9.47 -0.07 -14.19
N GLN A 24 -8.96 -0.81 -13.20
CA GLN A 24 -7.79 -0.38 -12.41
C GLN A 24 -6.58 -0.12 -13.32
N LEU A 25 -6.27 -1.04 -14.25
CA LEU A 25 -5.16 -0.87 -15.19
C LEU A 25 -5.35 0.40 -16.05
N LYS A 26 -6.57 0.68 -16.52
CA LYS A 26 -6.89 1.89 -17.28
C LYS A 26 -6.67 3.14 -16.42
N ILE A 27 -7.13 3.13 -15.17
CA ILE A 27 -6.95 4.25 -14.23
C ILE A 27 -5.46 4.49 -13.96
N PHE A 28 -4.69 3.45 -13.59
CA PHE A 28 -3.25 3.58 -13.30
C PHE A 28 -2.42 3.98 -14.52
N SER A 29 -2.89 3.66 -15.74
CA SER A 29 -2.23 4.06 -16.99
C SER A 29 -2.60 5.47 -17.44
N SER A 30 -3.59 6.11 -16.83
CA SER A 30 -4.09 7.43 -17.23
C SER A 30 -3.09 8.55 -16.88
N LYS A 31 -3.20 9.68 -17.60
CA LYS A 31 -2.41 10.88 -17.29
C LYS A 31 -2.88 11.54 -16.00
N GLU A 32 -4.16 11.48 -15.72
CA GLU A 32 -4.84 12.08 -14.59
C GLU A 32 -4.30 11.50 -13.27
N ILE A 33 -4.25 10.18 -13.12
CA ILE A 33 -3.70 9.55 -11.90
C ILE A 33 -2.22 9.88 -11.74
N ARG A 34 -1.46 9.94 -12.83
CA ARG A 34 -0.05 10.35 -12.79
C ARG A 34 0.13 11.78 -12.32
N GLN A 35 -0.78 12.69 -12.69
CA GLN A 35 -0.78 14.09 -12.22
C GLN A 35 -1.13 14.16 -10.72
N VAL A 36 -2.18 13.45 -10.29
CA VAL A 36 -2.58 13.35 -8.88
C VAL A 36 -1.41 12.84 -8.03
N LEU A 37 -0.77 11.76 -8.45
CA LEU A 37 0.39 11.20 -7.75
C LEU A 37 1.59 12.15 -7.77
N LYS A 38 1.96 12.74 -8.92
CA LYS A 38 3.10 13.67 -9.02
C LYS A 38 2.91 14.94 -8.22
N PHE A 39 1.74 15.58 -8.30
CA PHE A 39 1.48 16.85 -7.65
C PHE A 39 1.53 16.74 -6.13
N ASN A 40 1.04 15.62 -5.59
CA ASN A 40 1.04 15.37 -4.16
C ASN A 40 2.40 14.85 -3.65
N PHE A 41 3.19 14.18 -4.51
CA PHE A 41 4.49 13.61 -4.16
C PHE A 41 5.58 14.67 -3.93
N PHE A 42 5.55 15.79 -4.66
CA PHE A 42 6.66 16.76 -4.68
C PHE A 42 6.41 18.06 -3.93
N ARG A 43 5.17 18.42 -3.63
CA ARG A 43 4.87 19.77 -3.14
C ARG A 43 4.33 19.88 -1.71
N ASN A 44 3.55 18.93 -1.21
CA ASN A 44 2.92 19.05 0.11
C ASN A 44 2.80 17.72 0.91
N GLY A 45 3.41 16.63 0.46
CA GLY A 45 3.18 15.30 0.99
C GLY A 45 1.82 14.73 0.54
N LEU A 46 1.62 13.43 0.69
CA LEU A 46 0.42 12.66 0.31
C LEU A 46 -0.93 13.21 0.83
N LEU A 47 -0.90 14.19 1.73
CA LEU A 47 -2.03 14.66 2.52
C LEU A 47 -3.07 15.52 1.79
N LYS A 48 -2.91 15.79 0.49
CA LYS A 48 -3.88 16.60 -0.27
C LYS A 48 -4.45 15.90 -1.50
N ILE A 49 -4.57 14.58 -1.45
CA ILE A 49 -5.42 13.90 -2.43
C ILE A 49 -6.85 14.16 -2.00
N ASP A 50 -7.53 14.98 -2.80
CA ASP A 50 -8.91 15.33 -2.56
C ASP A 50 -9.81 14.12 -2.82
N SER A 51 -10.56 13.70 -1.82
CA SER A 51 -11.56 12.62 -1.93
C SER A 51 -12.67 12.93 -2.94
N THR A 52 -12.84 14.21 -3.32
CA THR A 52 -13.79 14.63 -4.36
C THR A 52 -13.25 14.42 -5.78
N ASN A 53 -11.94 14.17 -5.94
CA ASN A 53 -11.34 13.92 -7.24
C ASN A 53 -11.98 12.70 -7.90
N LYS A 54 -12.52 12.89 -9.11
CA LYS A 54 -13.27 11.89 -9.86
C LYS A 54 -12.49 10.57 -10.02
N ILE A 55 -11.19 10.66 -10.35
CA ILE A 55 -10.37 9.45 -10.59
C ILE A 55 -10.10 8.67 -9.29
N ILE A 56 -10.04 9.37 -8.15
CA ILE A 56 -9.93 8.73 -6.83
C ILE A 56 -11.22 8.02 -6.48
N LYS A 57 -12.39 8.64 -6.75
CA LYS A 57 -13.70 7.98 -6.56
C LYS A 57 -13.91 6.77 -7.48
N GLU A 58 -13.38 6.82 -8.69
CA GLU A 58 -13.40 5.67 -9.60
C GLU A 58 -12.50 4.53 -9.09
N LEU A 59 -11.36 4.86 -8.49
CA LEU A 59 -10.40 3.88 -7.96
C LEU A 59 -10.82 3.33 -6.59
N LEU A 60 -11.34 4.17 -5.72
CA LEU A 60 -11.77 3.86 -4.35
C LEU A 60 -13.22 4.33 -4.14
N PRO A 61 -14.21 3.62 -4.69
CA PRO A 61 -15.60 4.09 -4.71
C PRO A 61 -16.32 3.98 -3.37
N ILE A 62 -15.80 3.19 -2.42
CA ILE A 62 -16.41 2.97 -1.10
C ILE A 62 -15.62 3.77 -0.06
N GLU A 63 -16.33 4.57 0.73
CA GLU A 63 -15.71 5.52 1.66
C GLU A 63 -15.09 4.85 2.89
N ASN A 64 -15.74 3.85 3.47
CA ASN A 64 -15.24 3.16 4.65
C ASN A 64 -14.99 1.68 4.36
N ILE A 65 -13.95 1.11 4.98
CA ILE A 65 -13.56 -0.29 4.76
C ILE A 65 -14.68 -1.25 5.17
N GLU A 66 -15.35 -0.96 6.27
CA GLU A 66 -16.44 -1.77 6.82
C GLU A 66 -17.67 -1.85 5.89
N ASP A 67 -17.84 -0.90 4.97
CA ASP A 67 -18.92 -0.90 3.98
C ASP A 67 -18.59 -1.78 2.75
N ILE A 68 -17.34 -2.27 2.65
CA ILE A 68 -16.91 -3.16 1.58
C ILE A 68 -17.41 -4.58 1.89
N SER A 69 -18.16 -5.17 0.95
CA SER A 69 -18.77 -6.50 1.14
C SER A 69 -17.78 -7.64 1.33
N LYS A 70 -16.54 -7.48 0.90
CA LYS A 70 -15.48 -8.48 1.02
C LYS A 70 -14.52 -8.11 2.15
N PRO A 71 -14.15 -9.03 3.06
CA PRO A 71 -13.20 -8.75 4.12
C PRO A 71 -11.89 -8.18 3.56
N LEU A 72 -11.47 -7.03 4.09
CA LEU A 72 -10.27 -6.32 3.66
C LEU A 72 -9.45 -5.87 4.87
N TRP A 73 -8.13 -5.98 4.77
CA TRP A 73 -7.18 -5.43 5.73
C TRP A 73 -6.14 -4.57 5.03
N ILE A 74 -5.88 -3.40 5.60
CA ILE A 74 -4.84 -2.47 5.14
C ILE A 74 -3.79 -2.37 6.23
N SER A 75 -2.53 -2.65 5.91
CA SER A 75 -1.43 -2.53 6.88
C SER A 75 -0.89 -1.11 6.92
N ALA A 76 -0.67 -0.58 8.12
CA ALA A 76 0.09 0.65 8.35
C ALA A 76 0.80 0.60 9.72
N TYR A 77 1.94 1.28 9.83
CA TYR A 77 2.74 1.28 11.04
C TYR A 77 2.59 2.58 11.83
N ASP A 78 2.23 2.49 13.11
CA ASP A 78 2.16 3.64 14.01
C ASP A 78 3.52 3.97 14.60
N LEU A 79 4.09 5.11 14.22
CA LEU A 79 5.36 5.61 14.74
C LEU A 79 5.32 5.91 16.24
N LYS A 80 4.15 6.31 16.78
CA LYS A 80 4.01 6.69 18.17
C LYS A 80 4.03 5.48 19.10
N LYS A 81 3.26 4.45 18.75
CA LYS A 81 3.21 3.19 19.52
C LYS A 81 4.28 2.20 19.09
N LYS A 82 4.91 2.40 17.93
CA LYS A 82 5.87 1.47 17.31
C LYS A 82 5.25 0.10 17.02
N GLU A 83 4.02 0.11 16.50
CA GLU A 83 3.23 -1.09 16.25
C GLU A 83 2.73 -1.13 14.81
N LEU A 84 2.71 -2.32 14.22
CA LEU A 84 2.08 -2.57 12.93
C LEU A 84 0.60 -2.90 13.14
N HIS A 85 -0.26 -2.18 12.45
CA HIS A 85 -1.71 -2.37 12.48
C HIS A 85 -2.21 -2.92 11.15
N TYR A 86 -3.27 -3.74 11.22
CA TYR A 86 -4.03 -4.23 10.08
C TYR A 86 -5.47 -3.71 10.23
N PHE A 87 -5.76 -2.61 9.54
CA PHE A 87 -7.06 -1.95 9.62
C PHE A 87 -8.10 -2.67 8.76
N ASN A 88 -9.22 -3.02 9.34
CA ASN A 88 -10.39 -3.59 8.67
C ASN A 88 -11.64 -2.71 8.82
N SER A 89 -11.46 -1.50 9.31
CA SER A 89 -12.48 -0.45 9.41
C SER A 89 -11.85 0.93 9.34
N GLY A 90 -12.63 1.93 8.97
CA GLY A 90 -12.24 3.33 8.87
C GLY A 90 -12.17 3.85 7.43
N ASN A 91 -11.80 5.13 7.28
CA ASN A 91 -11.82 5.79 5.99
C ASN A 91 -10.82 5.18 5.00
N THR A 92 -11.34 4.64 3.92
CA THR A 92 -10.62 3.88 2.90
C THR A 92 -9.46 4.68 2.29
N LEU A 93 -9.72 5.90 1.83
CA LEU A 93 -8.70 6.74 1.21
C LEU A 93 -7.57 7.08 2.19
N THR A 94 -7.93 7.50 3.39
CA THR A 94 -6.95 7.89 4.42
C THR A 94 -6.03 6.72 4.78
N LEU A 95 -6.59 5.53 4.95
CA LEU A 95 -5.82 4.33 5.30
C LEU A 95 -4.97 3.81 4.14
N CYS A 96 -5.45 3.88 2.90
CA CYS A 96 -4.64 3.61 1.71
C CYS A 96 -3.46 4.57 1.58
N LEU A 97 -3.67 5.88 1.86
CA LEU A 97 -2.61 6.88 1.86
C LEU A 97 -1.62 6.64 3.00
N ALA A 98 -2.09 6.29 4.19
CA ALA A 98 -1.25 5.95 5.33
C ALA A 98 -0.37 4.74 5.04
N SER A 99 -0.96 3.69 4.48
CA SER A 99 -0.26 2.48 4.03
C SER A 99 0.79 2.75 2.95
N SER A 100 0.66 3.87 2.21
CA SER A 100 1.58 4.27 1.13
C SER A 100 2.53 5.40 1.53
N ALA A 101 2.50 5.85 2.79
CA ALA A 101 3.32 6.95 3.31
C ALA A 101 4.75 6.50 3.63
N LEU A 102 5.57 6.28 2.60
CA LEU A 102 6.94 5.78 2.70
C LEU A 102 7.86 6.82 3.38
N PHE A 103 8.02 6.72 4.69
CA PHE A 103 8.87 7.59 5.49
C PHE A 103 10.37 7.32 5.23
N PRO A 104 11.27 8.33 5.15
CA PRO A 104 11.03 9.77 5.35
C PRO A 104 10.66 10.54 4.07
N VAL A 105 10.41 9.85 2.96
CA VAL A 105 10.05 10.49 1.67
C VAL A 105 8.72 11.22 1.77
N PHE A 106 7.77 10.63 2.52
CA PHE A 106 6.46 11.20 2.81
C PHE A 106 6.29 11.46 4.31
N LYS A 107 5.48 12.46 4.61
CA LYS A 107 5.09 12.74 6.00
C LYS A 107 4.15 11.65 6.51
N PRO A 108 4.26 11.27 7.79
CA PRO A 108 3.28 10.40 8.42
C PRO A 108 1.86 10.98 8.33
N ILE A 109 0.88 10.10 8.20
CA ILE A 109 -0.54 10.49 8.20
C ILE A 109 -1.08 10.43 9.63
N SER A 110 -1.64 11.56 10.09
CA SER A 110 -2.35 11.59 11.38
C SER A 110 -3.73 10.97 11.22
N TYR A 111 -4.01 9.93 12.01
CA TYR A 111 -5.28 9.21 11.98
C TYR A 111 -5.62 8.70 13.40
N ASN A 112 -6.73 9.16 13.98
CA ASN A 112 -7.22 8.75 15.31
C ASN A 112 -6.13 8.79 16.40
N GLY A 113 -5.32 9.85 16.45
CA GLY A 113 -4.24 10.02 17.42
C GLY A 113 -2.96 9.23 17.15
N MET A 114 -2.92 8.44 16.09
CA MET A 114 -1.75 7.74 15.56
C MET A 114 -1.01 8.59 14.51
N TYR A 115 0.27 8.27 14.30
CA TYR A 115 1.09 8.78 13.19
C TYR A 115 1.51 7.63 12.30
N LEU A 116 0.71 7.39 11.26
CA LEU A 116 0.83 6.22 10.40
C LEU A 116 1.81 6.45 9.24
N ILE A 117 2.62 5.43 8.98
CA ILE A 117 3.51 5.31 7.81
C ILE A 117 3.26 3.99 7.10
N ASP A 118 3.94 3.82 5.95
CA ASP A 118 3.84 2.61 5.12
C ASP A 118 4.11 1.33 5.93
N GLY A 119 3.10 0.46 5.97
CA GLY A 119 3.16 -0.82 6.66
C GLY A 119 4.11 -1.81 6.01
N GLY A 120 4.35 -1.68 4.70
CA GLY A 120 5.25 -2.56 3.94
C GLY A 120 6.71 -2.49 4.38
N LEU A 121 7.12 -1.44 5.09
CA LEU A 121 8.44 -1.37 5.73
C LEU A 121 8.62 -2.46 6.80
N PHE A 122 7.53 -3.00 7.35
CA PHE A 122 7.50 -3.98 8.43
C PHE A 122 6.87 -5.31 8.01
N ASP A 123 5.85 -5.27 7.13
CA ASP A 123 5.19 -6.44 6.55
C ASP A 123 4.75 -6.12 5.11
N ASN A 124 5.61 -6.47 4.15
CA ASN A 124 5.40 -6.14 2.75
C ASN A 124 4.28 -6.98 2.10
N ILE A 125 4.11 -8.21 2.56
CA ILE A 125 3.05 -9.13 2.11
C ILE A 125 2.22 -9.52 3.33
N PRO A 126 1.20 -8.72 3.70
CA PRO A 126 0.52 -8.81 4.98
C PRO A 126 -0.49 -9.96 5.00
N ILE A 127 -0.03 -11.21 5.15
CA ILE A 127 -0.89 -12.41 5.19
C ILE A 127 -1.50 -12.67 6.57
N LYS A 128 -0.90 -12.16 7.67
CA LYS A 128 -1.32 -12.43 9.04
C LYS A 128 -2.83 -12.30 9.29
N PRO A 129 -3.52 -11.28 8.75
CA PRO A 129 -4.98 -11.18 8.94
C PRO A 129 -5.78 -12.29 8.26
N LEU A 130 -5.19 -13.04 7.33
CA LEU A 130 -5.83 -14.10 6.56
C LEU A 130 -5.56 -15.50 7.15
N GLU A 131 -4.51 -15.63 7.98
CA GLU A 131 -4.10 -16.90 8.57
C GLU A 131 -5.18 -17.46 9.50
N ASN A 132 -5.23 -18.79 9.61
CA ASN A 132 -6.15 -19.54 10.47
C ASN A 132 -7.64 -19.29 10.22
N LYS A 133 -7.99 -18.81 9.02
CA LYS A 133 -9.39 -18.55 8.61
C LYS A 133 -9.90 -19.52 7.54
N GLY A 134 -9.14 -20.56 7.24
CA GLY A 134 -9.51 -21.58 6.24
C GLY A 134 -9.41 -21.07 4.79
N TYR A 135 -8.62 -20.03 4.54
CA TYR A 135 -8.38 -19.52 3.18
C TYR A 135 -7.16 -20.19 2.53
N ASP A 136 -7.25 -20.47 1.24
CA ASP A 136 -6.07 -20.63 0.40
C ASP A 136 -5.49 -19.25 0.13
N ILE A 137 -4.25 -19.00 0.56
CA ILE A 137 -3.62 -17.69 0.51
C ILE A 137 -2.77 -17.55 -0.76
N TYR A 138 -3.13 -16.57 -1.60
CA TYR A 138 -2.38 -16.17 -2.79
C TYR A 138 -1.61 -14.89 -2.50
N ALA A 139 -0.28 -14.93 -2.52
CA ALA A 139 0.57 -13.78 -2.35
C ALA A 139 1.08 -13.25 -3.69
N ILE A 140 0.99 -11.92 -3.89
CA ILE A 140 1.53 -11.23 -5.06
C ILE A 140 2.59 -10.25 -4.59
N ASP A 141 3.85 -10.49 -4.99
CA ASP A 141 4.99 -9.64 -4.66
C ASP A 141 5.46 -8.87 -5.91
N LEU A 142 5.24 -7.57 -5.90
CA LEU A 142 5.64 -6.69 -6.99
C LEU A 142 7.16 -6.41 -7.04
N PHE A 143 7.90 -6.83 -6.02
CA PHE A 143 9.32 -6.54 -5.87
C PHE A 143 10.23 -7.78 -5.99
N ALA A 144 9.69 -8.96 -6.24
CA ALA A 144 10.42 -10.23 -6.24
C ALA A 144 11.63 -10.29 -7.19
N LYS A 145 11.62 -9.51 -8.27
CA LYS A 145 12.73 -9.45 -9.26
C LYS A 145 13.13 -8.02 -9.58
N SER A 146 13.82 -7.33 -8.66
CA SER A 146 14.51 -6.10 -9.03
C SER A 146 15.90 -6.43 -9.60
N ASN A 147 16.05 -6.40 -10.93
CA ASN A 147 17.36 -6.38 -11.55
C ASN A 147 18.11 -5.13 -11.11
N GLU A 148 19.17 -5.31 -10.31
CA GLU A 148 20.02 -4.22 -9.86
C GLU A 148 20.79 -3.61 -11.05
N HIS A 149 20.25 -2.56 -11.65
CA HIS A 149 21.06 -1.71 -12.50
C HIS A 149 22.06 -0.93 -11.63
N LYS A 150 23.33 -1.33 -11.66
CA LYS A 150 24.44 -0.65 -10.99
C LYS A 150 24.65 0.74 -11.60
N SER A 151 24.05 1.76 -11.01
CA SER A 151 24.34 3.16 -11.34
C SER A 151 25.65 3.57 -10.66
N LYS A 152 26.65 3.97 -11.44
CA LYS A 152 27.98 4.39 -10.96
C LYS A 152 28.03 5.77 -10.29
N LYS A 153 26.94 6.55 -10.30
CA LYS A 153 26.88 7.88 -9.67
C LYS A 153 26.15 7.83 -8.34
N PHE A 154 26.81 8.32 -7.28
CA PHE A 154 26.19 8.51 -5.97
C PHE A 154 25.05 9.54 -6.07
N ASN A 155 23.85 9.12 -5.74
CA ASN A 155 22.67 9.98 -5.63
C ASN A 155 21.99 9.67 -4.29
N PRO A 156 21.96 10.60 -3.33
CA PRO A 156 21.44 10.34 -2.00
C PRO A 156 19.98 9.89 -2.01
N ILE A 157 19.14 10.45 -2.90
CA ILE A 157 17.74 10.03 -3.04
C ILE A 157 17.64 8.59 -3.57
N LYS A 158 18.50 8.20 -4.54
CA LYS A 158 18.58 6.81 -5.02
C LYS A 158 19.06 5.87 -3.91
N SER A 159 20.00 6.32 -3.06
CA SER A 159 20.51 5.52 -1.96
C SER A 159 19.45 5.27 -0.89
N ILE A 160 18.65 6.29 -0.52
CA ILE A 160 17.51 6.15 0.39
C ILE A 160 16.49 5.19 -0.21
N LYS A 161 16.09 5.38 -1.48
CA LYS A 161 15.18 4.46 -2.18
C LYS A 161 15.73 3.03 -2.16
N LYS A 162 17.00 2.82 -2.49
CA LYS A 162 17.62 1.48 -2.50
C LYS A 162 17.59 0.84 -1.11
N SER A 163 17.87 1.61 -0.04
CA SER A 163 17.81 1.12 1.33
C SER A 163 16.39 0.71 1.73
N LEU A 164 15.39 1.54 1.41
CA LEU A 164 13.97 1.24 1.66
C LEU A 164 13.52 0.00 0.88
N PHE A 165 13.86 -0.11 -0.40
CA PHE A 165 13.58 -1.30 -1.20
C PHE A 165 14.24 -2.56 -0.64
N LYS A 166 15.49 -2.46 -0.16
CA LYS A 166 16.18 -3.59 0.47
C LYS A 166 15.45 -4.04 1.74
N GLN A 167 14.96 -3.11 2.55
CA GLN A 167 14.19 -3.41 3.75
C GLN A 167 12.84 -4.08 3.42
N LEU A 168 12.13 -3.58 2.40
CA LEU A 168 10.90 -4.21 1.91
C LEU A 168 11.14 -5.67 1.48
N HIS A 169 12.27 -5.96 0.81
CA HIS A 169 12.63 -7.33 0.40
C HIS A 169 13.01 -8.25 1.56
N SER A 170 13.59 -7.73 2.63
CA SER A 170 14.05 -8.57 3.75
C SER A 170 12.91 -9.12 4.61
N ASN A 171 11.74 -8.48 4.58
CA ASN A 171 10.65 -8.75 5.51
C ASN A 171 9.57 -9.71 4.98
N HIS A 172 9.75 -10.30 3.77
CA HIS A 172 8.71 -11.16 3.19
C HIS A 172 8.94 -12.68 3.39
N LYS A 173 10.05 -13.10 4.03
CA LYS A 173 10.34 -14.52 4.21
C LYS A 173 9.22 -15.26 4.94
N TYR A 174 8.70 -14.70 6.02
CA TYR A 174 7.58 -15.26 6.77
C TYR A 174 6.36 -15.49 5.87
N SER A 175 6.01 -14.50 5.06
CA SER A 175 4.84 -14.57 4.19
C SER A 175 5.01 -15.61 3.09
N LEU A 176 6.23 -15.78 2.55
CA LEU A 176 6.53 -16.83 1.56
C LEU A 176 6.34 -18.24 2.12
N GLU A 177 6.76 -18.46 3.37
CA GLU A 177 6.67 -19.76 4.02
C GLU A 177 5.23 -20.14 4.40
N ASN A 178 4.33 -19.16 4.53
CA ASN A 178 2.95 -19.35 5.00
C ASN A 178 1.88 -19.03 3.93
N THR A 179 2.25 -19.02 2.65
CA THR A 179 1.31 -18.89 1.53
C THR A 179 1.18 -20.19 0.75
N ASN A 180 -0.03 -20.45 0.23
CA ASN A 180 -0.28 -21.62 -0.63
C ASN A 180 0.24 -21.36 -2.05
N TYR A 181 0.13 -20.12 -2.53
CA TYR A 181 0.53 -19.73 -3.88
C TYR A 181 1.25 -18.38 -3.86
N TYR A 182 2.42 -18.33 -4.50
CA TYR A 182 3.23 -17.11 -4.58
C TYR A 182 3.48 -16.73 -6.04
N LEU A 183 3.27 -15.45 -6.34
CA LEU A 183 3.57 -14.83 -7.64
C LEU A 183 4.51 -13.63 -7.42
N GLY A 184 5.71 -13.71 -7.97
CA GLY A 184 6.72 -12.66 -7.89
C GLY A 184 7.63 -12.59 -9.10
#